data_bc4708ec9ff95b146d8be3190602f5ae
#
_entry.id   bc4708ec9ff95b146d8be3190602f5ae
#
_cell.length_a   1.000
_cell.length_b   1.000
_cell.length_c   1.000
_cell.angle_alpha   90.00
_cell.angle_beta   90.00
_cell.angle_gamma   90.00
#
_symmetry.space_group_name_H-M   'P 1'
#
loop_
_entity.id
_entity.type
_entity.pdbx_description
1 polymer ?
#
loop_
_entity_poly.entity_id
_entity_poly.type
_entity_poly.pdbx_seq_one_letter_code
_entity_poly.pdbx_strand_id
1 'polypeptide(L)'
;MSNLLVQTIKHTNNTSAQTIDSSGRTTAVLNNDTTYRSDGGAVTQNMVQGLCKCWVNYTCVSTTAERDSFNVSSLTDITTGQTTVNINNNMANDDYSGYYYTNTDSNTAYTNFNNQLAGGFGSFETGLFKHNSYSTTDVDAFQNLCGIFGDLA
;
A
#
# COMPACT_ATOMS: atom_id res chain seq x y z
N MET A 1 18.74 16.61 33.20
CA MET A 1 17.68 15.96 32.42
C MET A 1 17.50 14.55 32.94
N SER A 2 16.26 14.13 33.20
CA SER A 2 15.96 12.75 33.60
C SER A 2 15.65 11.95 32.35
N ASN A 3 16.35 10.82 32.13
CA ASN A 3 16.10 9.89 31.04
C ASN A 3 15.37 8.67 31.60
N LEU A 4 14.24 8.27 30.99
CA LEU A 4 13.59 7.00 31.25
C LEU A 4 14.17 5.97 30.28
N LEU A 5 14.91 4.99 30.78
CA LEU A 5 15.46 3.89 29.99
C LEU A 5 14.53 2.69 30.14
N VAL A 6 13.73 2.42 29.12
CA VAL A 6 12.82 1.26 29.07
C VAL A 6 13.03 0.47 27.79
N GLN A 7 12.98 -0.85 27.92
CA GLN A 7 13.05 -1.78 26.80
C GLN A 7 11.65 -2.16 26.29
N THR A 8 10.67 -2.14 27.19
CA THR A 8 9.30 -2.55 26.88
C THR A 8 8.30 -1.73 27.69
N ILE A 9 7.27 -1.24 27.02
CA ILE A 9 6.08 -0.66 27.63
C ILE A 9 4.96 -1.70 27.55
N LYS A 10 4.38 -2.07 28.69
CA LYS A 10 3.35 -3.10 28.79
C LYS A 10 2.07 -2.57 29.42
N HIS A 11 0.95 -3.19 29.05
CA HIS A 11 -0.30 -3.05 29.78
C HIS A 11 -0.24 -3.79 31.13
N THR A 12 -1.15 -3.50 32.05
CA THR A 12 -1.24 -4.14 33.38
C THR A 12 -1.38 -5.67 33.34
N ASN A 13 -1.91 -6.23 32.23
CA ASN A 13 -1.97 -7.68 32.00
C ASN A 13 -0.67 -8.28 31.44
N ASN A 14 0.43 -7.53 31.44
CA ASN A 14 1.74 -7.92 30.93
C ASN A 14 1.86 -8.05 29.40
N THR A 15 0.84 -7.64 28.63
CA THR A 15 0.90 -7.59 27.15
C THR A 15 1.78 -6.41 26.71
N SER A 16 2.75 -6.67 25.84
CA SER A 16 3.64 -5.62 25.31
C SER A 16 2.88 -4.73 24.34
N ALA A 17 2.87 -3.42 24.61
CA ALA A 17 2.35 -2.40 23.70
C ALA A 17 3.46 -1.83 22.80
N GLN A 18 4.69 -1.79 23.32
CA GLN A 18 5.86 -1.30 22.59
C GLN A 18 7.12 -2.01 23.06
N THR A 19 7.99 -2.37 22.14
CA THR A 19 9.32 -2.92 22.41
C THR A 19 10.39 -2.11 21.70
N ILE A 20 11.58 -2.03 22.32
CA ILE A 20 12.78 -1.45 21.71
C ILE A 20 13.82 -2.55 21.66
N ASP A 21 14.31 -2.87 20.47
CA ASP A 21 15.34 -3.90 20.29
C ASP A 21 16.74 -3.40 20.66
N SER A 22 17.72 -4.30 20.64
CA SER A 22 19.11 -3.98 20.94
C SER A 22 19.76 -2.96 20.00
N SER A 23 19.16 -2.73 18.83
CA SER A 23 19.58 -1.72 17.85
C SER A 23 18.81 -0.40 17.98
N GLY A 24 17.96 -0.27 19.01
CA GLY A 24 17.15 0.92 19.26
C GLY A 24 15.91 1.05 18.35
N ARG A 25 15.54 0.01 17.59
CA ARG A 25 14.34 0.04 16.76
C ARG A 25 13.11 -0.24 17.60
N THR A 26 12.06 0.53 17.34
CA THR A 26 10.79 0.42 18.05
C THR A 26 9.79 -0.42 17.25
N THR A 27 9.16 -1.39 17.91
CA THR A 27 7.97 -2.07 17.42
C THR A 27 6.79 -1.70 18.32
N ALA A 28 5.76 -1.09 17.75
CA ALA A 28 4.49 -0.84 18.42
C ALA A 28 3.46 -1.88 17.95
N VAL A 29 2.69 -2.43 18.90
CA VAL A 29 1.56 -3.31 18.57
C VAL A 29 0.33 -2.42 18.37
N LEU A 30 -0.12 -2.36 17.11
CA LEU A 30 -1.31 -1.61 16.72
C LEU A 30 -2.42 -2.62 16.39
N ASN A 31 -3.54 -2.54 17.07
CA ASN A 31 -4.75 -3.27 16.68
C ASN A 31 -5.59 -2.42 15.70
N ASN A 32 -6.59 -3.05 15.07
CA ASN A 32 -7.41 -2.39 14.05
C ASN A 32 -8.21 -1.18 14.58
N ASP A 33 -8.35 -1.03 15.91
CA ASP A 33 -9.03 0.11 16.56
C ASP A 33 -8.07 1.20 17.04
N THR A 34 -6.76 1.09 16.78
CA THR A 34 -5.79 2.08 17.18
C THR A 34 -6.06 3.42 16.51
N THR A 35 -6.21 4.46 17.34
CA THR A 35 -6.53 5.81 16.86
C THR A 35 -5.41 6.80 17.14
N TYR A 36 -5.36 7.86 16.33
CA TYR A 36 -4.60 9.05 16.63
C TYR A 36 -5.51 10.28 16.70
N ARG A 37 -5.04 11.30 17.39
CA ARG A 37 -5.67 12.62 17.44
C ARG A 37 -4.64 13.66 17.02
N SER A 38 -5.01 14.53 16.08
CA SER A 38 -4.16 15.65 15.69
C SER A 38 -4.03 16.64 16.85
N ASP A 39 -2.93 17.38 16.87
CA ASP A 39 -2.68 18.43 17.87
C ASP A 39 -3.82 19.45 17.86
N GLY A 40 -4.39 19.72 19.05
CA GLY A 40 -5.55 20.58 19.23
C GLY A 40 -6.88 20.06 18.70
N GLY A 41 -6.90 18.87 18.07
CA GLY A 41 -8.11 18.27 17.51
C GLY A 41 -9.03 17.65 18.56
N ALA A 42 -10.35 17.76 18.34
CA ALA A 42 -11.36 17.16 19.20
C ALA A 42 -11.73 15.73 18.80
N VAL A 43 -11.42 15.33 17.55
CA VAL A 43 -11.79 14.03 16.99
C VAL A 43 -10.57 13.15 16.77
N THR A 44 -10.77 11.85 16.83
CA THR A 44 -9.77 10.84 16.54
C THR A 44 -10.01 10.21 15.17
N GLN A 45 -8.97 9.72 14.55
CA GLN A 45 -9.04 8.90 13.33
C GLN A 45 -8.34 7.57 13.55
N ASN A 46 -8.82 6.53 12.87
CA ASN A 46 -8.17 5.23 12.91
C ASN A 46 -6.81 5.30 12.20
N MET A 47 -5.74 5.05 12.96
CA MET A 47 -4.38 5.10 12.42
C MET A 47 -4.12 3.94 11.46
N VAL A 48 -4.62 2.74 11.78
CA VAL A 48 -4.36 1.54 11.00
C VAL A 48 -5.01 1.63 9.63
N GLN A 49 -6.25 2.13 9.55
CA GLN A 49 -6.95 2.35 8.27
C GLN A 49 -6.24 3.37 7.37
N GLY A 50 -5.59 4.36 7.96
CA GLY A 50 -4.84 5.39 7.24
C GLY A 50 -3.48 4.95 6.70
N LEU A 51 -2.93 3.82 7.14
CA LEU A 51 -1.65 3.29 6.67
C LEU A 51 -1.82 2.54 5.34
N CYS A 52 -0.95 2.82 4.38
CA CYS A 52 -0.86 2.03 3.15
C CYS A 52 -0.42 0.60 3.49
N LYS A 53 -1.15 -0.40 3.01
CA LYS A 53 -0.90 -1.81 3.30
C LYS A 53 -0.10 -2.52 2.22
N CYS A 54 -0.19 -2.02 1.01
CA CYS A 54 0.56 -2.52 -0.13
C CYS A 54 0.70 -1.40 -1.14
N TRP A 55 1.85 -1.30 -1.78
CA TRP A 55 2.03 -0.43 -2.94
C TRP A 55 3.03 -1.04 -3.91
N VAL A 56 2.92 -0.70 -5.17
CA VAL A 56 3.83 -1.14 -6.23
C VAL A 56 4.02 -0.07 -7.30
N ASN A 57 5.25 0.03 -7.78
CA ASN A 57 5.65 0.74 -9.00
C ASN A 57 6.18 -0.30 -9.99
N TYR A 58 5.57 -0.40 -11.18
CA TYR A 58 5.94 -1.42 -12.15
C TYR A 58 5.70 -0.96 -13.59
N THR A 59 6.27 -1.70 -14.54
CA THR A 59 6.05 -1.53 -15.99
C THR A 59 5.39 -2.76 -16.57
N CYS A 60 4.58 -2.59 -17.63
CA CYS A 60 4.05 -3.69 -18.44
C CYS A 60 4.62 -3.71 -19.86
N VAL A 61 5.42 -2.73 -20.27
CA VAL A 61 5.97 -2.66 -21.62
C VAL A 61 6.97 -3.81 -21.82
N SER A 62 6.73 -4.63 -22.84
CA SER A 62 7.50 -5.80 -23.24
C SER A 62 7.50 -6.94 -22.23
N THR A 63 7.70 -6.67 -20.97
CA THR A 63 7.69 -7.66 -19.87
C THR A 63 7.23 -6.95 -18.61
N THR A 64 6.22 -7.51 -17.96
CA THR A 64 5.75 -7.01 -16.67
C THR A 64 6.85 -7.16 -15.62
N ALA A 65 7.33 -6.04 -15.10
CA ALA A 65 8.45 -6.00 -14.18
C ALA A 65 8.23 -4.96 -13.07
N GLU A 66 8.45 -5.39 -11.86
CA GLU A 66 8.45 -4.54 -10.68
C GLU A 66 9.69 -3.63 -10.69
N ARG A 67 9.51 -2.36 -10.29
CA ARG A 67 10.58 -1.40 -10.05
C ARG A 67 10.86 -1.23 -8.56
N ASP A 68 9.79 -1.17 -7.78
CA ASP A 68 9.82 -1.09 -6.32
C ASP A 68 8.44 -1.38 -5.73
N SER A 69 8.40 -1.93 -4.52
CA SER A 69 7.14 -2.29 -3.88
C SER A 69 7.23 -2.41 -2.35
N PHE A 70 6.07 -2.50 -1.74
CA PHE A 70 5.88 -2.87 -0.35
C PHE A 70 4.73 -3.86 -0.23
N ASN A 71 4.94 -4.97 0.47
CA ASN A 71 3.96 -6.04 0.70
C ASN A 71 3.44 -6.69 -0.59
N VAL A 72 4.24 -6.74 -1.64
CA VAL A 72 3.96 -7.45 -2.90
C VAL A 72 4.80 -8.71 -2.95
N SER A 73 4.19 -9.83 -3.32
CA SER A 73 4.89 -11.11 -3.50
C SER A 73 5.26 -11.37 -4.96
N SER A 74 4.43 -10.95 -5.89
CA SER A 74 4.68 -11.07 -7.34
C SER A 74 3.70 -10.23 -8.17
N LEU A 75 4.07 -10.02 -9.43
CA LEU A 75 3.20 -9.52 -10.49
C LEU A 75 2.89 -10.65 -11.46
N THR A 76 1.65 -10.74 -11.91
CA THR A 76 1.23 -11.69 -12.95
C THR A 76 0.63 -10.92 -14.10
N ASP A 77 1.27 -10.99 -15.25
CA ASP A 77 0.73 -10.49 -16.52
C ASP A 77 -0.45 -11.36 -16.96
N ILE A 78 -1.61 -10.77 -17.13
CA ILE A 78 -2.82 -11.50 -17.55
C ILE A 78 -3.04 -11.35 -19.07
N THR A 79 -3.00 -10.12 -19.53
CA THR A 79 -3.12 -9.73 -20.95
C THR A 79 -2.74 -8.27 -21.08
N THR A 80 -2.67 -7.75 -22.29
CA THR A 80 -2.39 -6.32 -22.55
C THR A 80 -3.20 -5.43 -21.62
N GLY A 81 -2.51 -4.58 -20.89
CA GLY A 81 -3.11 -3.64 -19.95
C GLY A 81 -3.65 -4.22 -18.65
N GLN A 82 -3.52 -5.53 -18.40
CA GLN A 82 -4.05 -6.15 -17.18
C GLN A 82 -2.97 -6.90 -16.41
N THR A 83 -2.78 -6.51 -15.17
CA THR A 83 -1.81 -7.12 -14.25
C THR A 83 -2.48 -7.49 -12.94
N THR A 84 -2.22 -8.70 -12.45
CA THR A 84 -2.53 -9.06 -11.07
C THR A 84 -1.34 -8.71 -10.18
N VAL A 85 -1.61 -7.97 -9.11
CA VAL A 85 -0.66 -7.71 -8.03
C VAL A 85 -0.97 -8.68 -6.90
N ASN A 86 -0.07 -9.61 -6.63
CA ASN A 86 -0.21 -10.57 -5.54
C ASN A 86 0.38 -9.99 -4.26
N ILE A 87 -0.39 -10.02 -3.18
CA ILE A 87 -0.05 -9.46 -1.87
C ILE A 87 0.71 -10.51 -1.06
N ASN A 88 1.74 -10.11 -0.34
CA ASN A 88 2.52 -11.02 0.51
C ASN A 88 1.82 -11.30 1.85
N ASN A 89 1.38 -10.26 2.56
CA ASN A 89 0.57 -10.38 3.78
C ASN A 89 -0.86 -9.98 3.43
N ASN A 90 -1.77 -10.93 3.44
CA ASN A 90 -3.13 -10.78 2.95
C ASN A 90 -3.91 -9.66 3.67
N MET A 91 -4.88 -9.09 2.98
CA MET A 91 -5.91 -8.25 3.57
C MET A 91 -6.91 -9.11 4.35
N ALA A 92 -7.54 -8.53 5.37
CA ALA A 92 -8.54 -9.23 6.20
C ALA A 92 -9.82 -9.60 5.41
N ASN A 93 -10.16 -8.80 4.42
CA ASN A 93 -11.31 -8.97 3.54
C ASN A 93 -11.02 -8.33 2.17
N ASP A 94 -11.98 -8.30 1.27
CA ASP A 94 -11.93 -7.67 -0.05
C ASP A 94 -12.53 -6.25 -0.09
N ASP A 95 -13.00 -5.73 1.05
CA ASP A 95 -13.59 -4.39 1.21
C ASP A 95 -12.55 -3.30 1.48
N TYR A 96 -11.39 -3.36 0.81
CA TYR A 96 -10.35 -2.34 0.93
C TYR A 96 -10.41 -1.33 -0.23
N SER A 97 -9.80 -0.18 -0.06
CA SER A 97 -9.76 0.88 -1.06
C SER A 97 -8.34 1.10 -1.58
N GLY A 98 -8.21 1.75 -2.74
CA GLY A 98 -6.89 2.02 -3.27
C GLY A 98 -6.85 3.22 -4.21
N TYR A 99 -5.64 3.58 -4.58
CA TYR A 99 -5.34 4.54 -5.64
C TYR A 99 -4.49 3.87 -6.72
N TYR A 100 -4.59 4.40 -7.92
CA TYR A 100 -3.74 4.01 -9.03
C TYR A 100 -3.35 5.21 -9.87
N TYR A 101 -2.25 5.06 -10.58
CA TYR A 101 -1.78 5.97 -11.61
C TYR A 101 -1.15 5.15 -12.73
N THR A 102 -1.41 5.53 -13.97
CA THR A 102 -0.89 4.85 -15.16
C THR A 102 -0.35 5.87 -16.15
N ASN A 103 0.84 5.61 -16.71
CA ASN A 103 1.47 6.42 -17.75
C ASN A 103 2.02 5.52 -18.86
N THR A 104 1.62 5.80 -20.10
CA THR A 104 2.08 5.04 -21.29
C THR A 104 3.34 5.60 -21.93
N ASP A 105 3.74 6.83 -21.62
CA ASP A 105 4.84 7.50 -22.29
C ASP A 105 6.15 7.37 -21.48
N SER A 106 7.16 6.77 -22.11
CA SER A 106 8.49 6.61 -21.54
C SER A 106 9.32 7.92 -21.51
N ASN A 107 8.87 8.96 -22.19
CA ASN A 107 9.74 10.08 -22.56
C ASN A 107 9.20 11.46 -22.15
N THR A 108 8.06 11.55 -21.54
CA THR A 108 7.50 12.85 -21.12
C THR A 108 7.78 13.11 -19.65
N ALA A 109 8.61 14.10 -19.38
CA ALA A 109 8.66 14.69 -18.04
C ALA A 109 7.24 15.07 -17.63
N TYR A 110 6.80 14.59 -16.48
CA TYR A 110 5.45 14.66 -15.91
C TYR A 110 4.92 16.09 -15.74
N THR A 111 4.76 16.83 -16.82
CA THR A 111 4.27 18.22 -16.75
C THR A 111 2.77 18.34 -16.91
N ASN A 112 2.08 17.27 -17.26
CA ASN A 112 0.62 17.32 -17.43
C ASN A 112 -0.04 16.02 -16.93
N PHE A 113 -0.83 16.12 -15.88
CA PHE A 113 -1.81 15.14 -15.46
C PHE A 113 -2.92 14.84 -16.51
N ASN A 114 -2.82 15.42 -17.69
CA ASN A 114 -3.84 15.38 -18.73
C ASN A 114 -3.71 14.17 -19.68
N ASN A 115 -2.69 13.34 -19.55
CA ASN A 115 -2.61 12.06 -20.26
C ASN A 115 -3.02 10.91 -19.33
N GLN A 116 -4.04 11.16 -18.52
CA GLN A 116 -4.67 10.15 -17.70
C GLN A 116 -5.30 9.11 -18.62
N LEU A 117 -4.63 7.99 -18.71
CA LEU A 117 -5.32 6.79 -19.10
C LEU A 117 -6.36 6.47 -18.04
N ALA A 118 -7.54 6.14 -18.46
CA ALA A 118 -8.51 5.53 -17.58
C ALA A 118 -7.91 4.18 -17.16
N GLY A 119 -7.34 4.12 -15.99
CA GLY A 119 -6.96 2.88 -15.33
C GLY A 119 -8.01 2.53 -14.29
N GLY A 120 -7.89 1.41 -13.64
CA GLY A 120 -8.79 1.03 -12.56
C GLY A 120 -8.39 -0.27 -11.90
N PHE A 121 -9.08 -0.56 -10.82
CA PHE A 121 -9.02 -1.88 -10.23
C PHE A 121 -10.06 -2.77 -10.89
N GLY A 122 -9.65 -3.96 -11.34
CA GLY A 122 -10.55 -4.92 -11.96
C GLY A 122 -11.25 -5.84 -10.96
N SER A 123 -10.58 -6.20 -9.88
CA SER A 123 -11.13 -6.97 -8.76
C SER A 123 -10.26 -6.83 -7.53
N PHE A 124 -10.86 -7.03 -6.36
CA PHE A 124 -10.21 -7.13 -5.08
C PHE A 124 -10.44 -8.53 -4.50
N GLU A 125 -9.40 -9.12 -3.96
CA GLU A 125 -9.42 -10.36 -3.19
C GLU A 125 -8.45 -10.20 -2.00
N THR A 126 -8.57 -11.00 -0.96
CA THR A 126 -7.73 -10.86 0.23
C THR A 126 -6.23 -10.93 -0.06
N GLY A 127 -5.82 -11.76 -1.00
CA GLY A 127 -4.41 -11.99 -1.36
C GLY A 127 -3.95 -11.32 -2.66
N LEU A 128 -4.82 -10.61 -3.37
CA LEU A 128 -4.46 -9.95 -4.63
C LEU A 128 -5.44 -8.83 -5.02
N PHE A 129 -5.01 -7.98 -5.93
CA PHE A 129 -5.90 -7.11 -6.71
C PHE A 129 -5.47 -7.05 -8.17
N LYS A 130 -6.42 -6.78 -9.05
CA LYS A 130 -6.14 -6.57 -10.48
C LYS A 130 -6.09 -5.08 -10.79
N HIS A 131 -5.06 -4.67 -11.49
CA HIS A 131 -4.94 -3.33 -12.04
C HIS A 131 -5.08 -3.38 -13.56
N ASN A 132 -5.90 -2.47 -14.11
CA ASN A 132 -6.11 -2.31 -15.54
C ASN A 132 -5.55 -0.95 -15.98
N SER A 133 -4.79 -0.94 -17.06
CA SER A 133 -4.36 0.27 -17.78
C SER A 133 -5.16 0.37 -19.08
N TYR A 134 -5.83 1.49 -19.26
CA TYR A 134 -6.74 1.68 -20.38
C TYR A 134 -6.58 3.11 -20.95
N SER A 135 -6.58 3.22 -22.28
CA SER A 135 -6.69 4.47 -23.02
C SER A 135 -8.01 4.48 -23.78
N THR A 136 -8.01 4.33 -25.09
CA THR A 136 -9.17 3.97 -25.91
C THR A 136 -9.32 2.45 -26.04
N THR A 137 -8.26 1.71 -25.72
CA THR A 137 -8.15 0.26 -25.64
C THR A 137 -7.22 -0.10 -24.49
N ASP A 138 -7.21 -1.36 -24.08
CA ASP A 138 -6.22 -1.87 -23.13
C ASP A 138 -4.80 -1.64 -23.66
N VAL A 139 -3.89 -1.21 -22.79
CA VAL A 139 -2.52 -0.85 -23.17
C VAL A 139 -1.52 -1.21 -22.10
N ASP A 140 -0.37 -1.75 -22.51
CA ASP A 140 0.76 -1.98 -21.62
C ASP A 140 1.44 -0.65 -21.31
N ALA A 141 1.34 -0.23 -20.07
CA ALA A 141 1.82 1.07 -19.63
C ALA A 141 3.29 1.01 -19.19
N PHE A 142 4.02 2.07 -19.51
CA PHE A 142 5.42 2.23 -19.12
C PHE A 142 5.57 2.35 -17.60
N GLN A 143 4.61 2.99 -16.93
CA GLN A 143 4.60 3.11 -15.49
C GLN A 143 3.20 2.94 -14.92
N ASN A 144 3.10 2.08 -13.94
CA ASN A 144 1.90 1.86 -13.13
C ASN A 144 2.27 2.04 -11.66
N LEU A 145 1.46 2.80 -10.95
CA LEU A 145 1.56 3.01 -9.51
C LEU A 145 0.23 2.63 -8.90
N CYS A 146 0.27 1.73 -7.94
CA CYS A 146 -0.91 1.31 -7.19
C CYS A 146 -0.61 1.29 -5.70
N GLY A 147 -1.61 1.59 -4.89
CA GLY A 147 -1.52 1.42 -3.45
C GLY A 147 -2.90 1.19 -2.85
N ILE A 148 -2.96 0.42 -1.76
CA ILE A 148 -4.19 0.02 -1.10
C ILE A 148 -4.16 0.29 0.40
N PHE A 149 -5.36 0.53 0.97
CA PHE A 149 -5.64 0.82 2.36
C PHE A 149 -6.78 -0.07 2.85
N GLY A 150 -6.72 -0.52 4.08
CA GLY A 150 -7.70 -1.39 4.70
C GLY A 150 -7.12 -2.08 5.92
N ASP A 151 -7.66 -3.24 6.30
CA ASP A 151 -7.16 -4.05 7.39
C ASP A 151 -6.32 -5.23 6.87
N LEU A 152 -5.21 -5.51 7.52
CA LEU A 152 -4.46 -6.75 7.30
C LEU A 152 -5.13 -7.93 8.04
N ALA A 153 -4.99 -9.14 7.49
CA ALA A 153 -5.50 -10.38 8.08
C ALA A 153 -4.80 -10.72 9.39
#